data_d6fbca385d277c92808ba99dd5b66219
#
_entry.id   d6fbca385d277c92808ba99dd5b66219
#
_cell.length_a   1.000
_cell.length_b   1.000
_cell.length_c   1.000
_cell.angle_alpha   90.00
_cell.angle_beta   90.00
_cell.angle_gamma   90.00
#
_symmetry.space_group_name_H-M   'P 1'
#
loop_
_entity.id
_entity.type
_entity.pdbx_description
1 polymer ?
#
loop_
_entity_poly.entity_id
_entity_poly.type
_entity_poly.pdbx_seq_one_letter_code
_entity_poly.pdbx_strand_id
1 'polypeptide(L)'
;AKAPANGIGIGETIRNIGSAGSWAALKNIEQCPAYGQLLMDLLEQLRPVIEARTGAMLKPQGFVFVTSPGGVTPYHFDPEHNILLQITGSKQMTMFPAGNPRFAPDETHESYHTGGPRDLFWRDDLLGKGKVWPLSPGEALYVPVMSPHFVQNGPAPSVSLSITWRSEWSFAEADARAFNSLLRKIGIRPRAPGRWPATNRAKAMGWRLYAKARGLR
;
A
#
# COMPACT_ATOMS: atom_id res chain seq x y z
N ALA A 1 5.30 11.32 0.42
CA ALA A 1 6.33 12.20 0.99
C ALA A 1 7.43 11.33 1.62
N LYS A 2 8.70 11.71 1.46
CA LYS A 2 9.75 11.14 2.30
C LYS A 2 9.53 11.70 3.70
N ALA A 3 9.43 10.84 4.71
CA ALA A 3 9.44 11.29 6.08
C ALA A 3 10.71 12.14 6.32
N PRO A 4 10.59 13.31 6.93
CA PRO A 4 11.75 14.11 7.23
C PRO A 4 12.69 13.30 8.13
N ALA A 5 13.98 13.32 7.81
CA ALA A 5 14.99 12.73 8.68
C ALA A 5 15.00 13.49 10.00
N ASN A 6 15.00 12.77 11.12
CA ASN A 6 15.08 13.37 12.46
C ASN A 6 16.53 13.66 12.90
N GLY A 7 17.51 13.38 12.03
CA GLY A 7 18.94 13.58 12.33
C GLY A 7 19.55 12.59 13.31
N ILE A 8 18.78 11.58 13.75
CA ILE A 8 19.18 10.59 14.76
C ILE A 8 19.38 9.23 14.09
N GLY A 9 20.31 8.41 14.57
CA GLY A 9 20.50 7.06 14.09
C GLY A 9 19.30 6.16 14.38
N ILE A 10 18.99 5.21 13.47
CA ILE A 10 17.81 4.34 13.58
C ILE A 10 17.74 3.58 14.90
N GLY A 11 18.87 3.06 15.39
CA GLY A 11 18.92 2.34 16.67
C GLY A 11 18.56 3.22 17.87
N GLU A 12 18.97 4.48 17.87
CA GLU A 12 18.61 5.45 18.89
C GLU A 12 17.16 5.88 18.78
N THR A 13 16.65 6.11 17.55
CA THR A 13 15.23 6.39 17.30
C THR A 13 14.36 5.27 17.86
N ILE A 14 14.71 3.99 17.63
CA ILE A 14 13.94 2.85 18.13
C ILE A 14 14.00 2.77 19.67
N ARG A 15 15.17 2.96 20.27
CA ARG A 15 15.30 2.94 21.75
C ARG A 15 14.45 4.02 22.42
N ASN A 16 14.34 5.18 21.81
CA ASN A 16 13.62 6.34 22.35
C ASN A 16 12.20 6.51 21.75
N ILE A 17 11.67 5.49 21.10
CA ILE A 17 10.43 5.62 20.33
C ILE A 17 9.22 6.06 21.16
N GLY A 18 9.24 5.78 22.46
CA GLY A 18 8.18 6.19 23.39
C GLY A 18 8.00 7.70 23.52
N SER A 19 9.07 8.47 23.28
CA SER A 19 9.06 9.94 23.44
C SER A 19 9.55 10.69 22.19
N ALA A 20 10.06 9.99 21.19
CA ALA A 20 10.75 10.60 20.05
C ALA A 20 9.82 11.33 19.08
N GLY A 21 8.49 11.17 19.17
CA GLY A 21 7.54 11.71 18.18
C GLY A 21 7.86 11.28 16.75
N SER A 22 8.46 10.10 16.59
CA SER A 22 9.07 9.63 15.34
C SER A 22 8.55 8.25 14.94
N TRP A 23 9.01 7.78 13.80
CA TRP A 23 8.80 6.41 13.35
C TRP A 23 10.03 5.89 12.61
N ALA A 24 10.21 4.57 12.65
CA ALA A 24 11.24 3.87 11.91
C ALA A 24 10.58 2.77 11.06
N ALA A 25 11.07 2.58 9.84
CA ALA A 25 10.67 1.51 8.96
C ALA A 25 11.89 0.67 8.55
N LEU A 26 11.92 -0.58 8.97
CA LEU A 26 12.85 -1.58 8.46
C LEU A 26 12.21 -2.18 7.21
N LYS A 27 12.84 -1.96 6.07
CA LYS A 27 12.32 -2.39 4.76
C LYS A 27 13.04 -3.62 4.27
N ASN A 28 12.32 -4.44 3.49
CA ASN A 28 12.87 -5.63 2.84
C ASN A 28 13.51 -6.60 3.85
N ILE A 29 12.81 -6.86 4.94
CA ILE A 29 13.31 -7.74 6.01
C ILE A 29 13.49 -9.20 5.54
N GLU A 30 12.87 -9.57 4.41
CA GLU A 30 13.06 -10.87 3.75
C GLU A 30 14.50 -11.12 3.30
N GLN A 31 15.34 -10.09 3.23
CA GLN A 31 16.77 -10.24 2.99
C GLN A 31 17.52 -10.91 4.15
N CYS A 32 16.94 -10.88 5.36
CA CYS A 32 17.42 -11.66 6.48
C CYS A 32 16.78 -13.06 6.41
N PRO A 33 17.58 -14.16 6.33
CA PRO A 33 17.03 -15.50 6.10
C PRO A 33 15.93 -15.92 7.07
N ALA A 34 16.07 -15.60 8.36
CA ALA A 34 15.06 -15.95 9.37
C ALA A 34 13.70 -15.26 9.11
N TYR A 35 13.72 -13.99 8.74
CA TYR A 35 12.49 -13.26 8.39
C TYR A 35 11.96 -13.67 7.02
N GLY A 36 12.85 -13.95 6.06
CA GLY A 36 12.45 -14.43 4.74
C GLY A 36 11.70 -15.76 4.85
N GLN A 37 12.20 -16.70 5.64
CA GLN A 37 11.53 -17.98 5.86
C GLN A 37 10.16 -17.79 6.52
N LEU A 38 10.08 -17.01 7.61
CA LEU A 38 8.81 -16.72 8.28
C LEU A 38 7.78 -16.11 7.32
N LEU A 39 8.21 -15.18 6.48
CA LEU A 39 7.35 -14.53 5.49
C LEU A 39 6.79 -15.55 4.49
N MET A 40 7.67 -16.39 3.94
CA MET A 40 7.30 -17.41 2.95
C MET A 40 6.37 -18.47 3.55
N ASP A 41 6.63 -18.93 4.77
CA ASP A 41 5.80 -19.92 5.45
C ASP A 41 4.37 -19.39 5.68
N LEU A 42 4.24 -18.10 6.08
CA LEU A 42 2.94 -17.48 6.27
C LEU A 42 2.20 -17.28 4.92
N LEU A 43 2.90 -16.81 3.90
CA LEU A 43 2.31 -16.58 2.59
C LEU A 43 1.91 -17.90 1.92
N GLU A 44 2.65 -18.98 2.12
CA GLU A 44 2.32 -20.28 1.56
C GLU A 44 0.99 -20.83 2.10
N GLN A 45 0.70 -20.61 3.38
CA GLN A 45 -0.60 -20.98 3.98
C GLN A 45 -1.78 -20.19 3.36
N LEU A 46 -1.53 -18.96 2.93
CA LEU A 46 -2.54 -18.08 2.35
C LEU A 46 -2.63 -18.19 0.82
N ARG A 47 -1.62 -18.75 0.17
CA ARG A 47 -1.49 -18.84 -1.29
C ARG A 47 -2.74 -19.37 -1.99
N PRO A 48 -3.36 -20.50 -1.58
CA PRO A 48 -4.52 -21.05 -2.29
C PRO A 48 -5.70 -20.08 -2.34
N VAL A 49 -5.92 -19.33 -1.25
CA VAL A 49 -7.01 -18.35 -1.15
C VAL A 49 -6.72 -17.08 -1.95
N ILE A 50 -5.46 -16.64 -1.95
CA ILE A 50 -5.03 -15.40 -2.61
C ILE A 50 -4.99 -15.60 -4.13
N GLU A 51 -4.29 -16.63 -4.59
CA GLU A 51 -4.07 -16.85 -6.02
C GLU A 51 -5.35 -17.21 -6.79
N ALA A 52 -6.30 -17.89 -6.14
CA ALA A 52 -7.62 -18.13 -6.71
C ALA A 52 -8.39 -16.84 -7.03
N ARG A 53 -8.06 -15.74 -6.36
CA ARG A 53 -8.77 -14.45 -6.51
C ARG A 53 -8.01 -13.42 -7.32
N THR A 54 -6.70 -13.42 -7.26
CA THR A 54 -5.87 -12.31 -7.78
C THR A 54 -4.77 -12.74 -8.76
N GLY A 55 -4.70 -14.04 -9.07
CA GLY A 55 -3.59 -14.63 -9.82
C GLY A 55 -2.32 -14.76 -8.97
N ALA A 56 -1.22 -15.16 -9.61
CA ALA A 56 0.03 -15.47 -8.93
C ALA A 56 0.51 -14.38 -7.97
N MET A 57 0.96 -14.80 -6.80
CA MET A 57 1.58 -13.94 -5.80
C MET A 57 3.03 -13.66 -6.19
N LEU A 58 3.34 -12.38 -6.38
CA LEU A 58 4.61 -11.92 -6.94
C LEU A 58 5.28 -10.91 -6.02
N LYS A 59 6.61 -10.95 -5.97
CA LYS A 59 7.45 -9.97 -5.25
C LYS A 59 7.02 -9.77 -3.80
N PRO A 60 6.99 -10.82 -2.98
CA PRO A 60 6.71 -10.67 -1.55
C PRO A 60 7.81 -9.83 -0.89
N GLN A 61 7.40 -8.93 0.01
CA GLN A 61 8.30 -8.06 0.77
C GLN A 61 7.77 -7.92 2.21
N GLY A 62 8.68 -7.77 3.15
CA GLY A 62 8.36 -7.53 4.55
C GLY A 62 8.85 -6.19 5.05
N PHE A 63 8.05 -5.55 5.90
CA PHE A 63 8.38 -4.27 6.54
C PHE A 63 8.05 -4.32 8.01
N VAL A 64 8.97 -3.89 8.88
CA VAL A 64 8.67 -3.65 10.28
C VAL A 64 8.56 -2.16 10.52
N PHE A 65 7.43 -1.74 11.07
CA PHE A 65 7.19 -0.36 11.48
C PHE A 65 7.26 -0.25 13.00
N VAL A 66 8.12 0.63 13.49
CA VAL A 66 8.22 1.00 14.90
C VAL A 66 7.85 2.47 15.00
N THR A 67 6.79 2.79 15.75
CA THR A 67 6.18 4.12 15.73
C THR A 67 5.86 4.63 17.13
N SER A 68 6.02 5.93 17.33
CA SER A 68 5.71 6.59 18.59
C SER A 68 4.24 6.55 18.94
N PRO A 69 3.88 6.71 20.23
CA PRO A 69 2.50 6.89 20.67
C PRO A 69 1.80 8.02 19.92
N GLY A 70 0.53 7.81 19.57
CA GLY A 70 -0.31 8.78 18.87
C GLY A 70 0.12 9.12 17.44
N GLY A 71 1.17 8.47 16.92
CA GLY A 71 1.67 8.73 15.57
C GLY A 71 0.61 8.46 14.50
N VAL A 72 0.60 9.29 13.45
CA VAL A 72 -0.35 9.19 12.34
C VAL A 72 0.39 8.88 11.05
N THR A 73 -0.03 7.83 10.34
CA THR A 73 0.33 7.63 8.94
C THR A 73 -0.71 8.35 8.09
N PRO A 74 -0.33 9.37 7.30
CA PRO A 74 -1.26 10.18 6.52
C PRO A 74 -2.09 9.38 5.51
N TYR A 75 -3.16 9.98 5.03
CA TYR A 75 -4.07 9.41 4.05
C TYR A 75 -3.35 9.10 2.73
N HIS A 76 -3.34 7.84 2.33
CA HIS A 76 -2.63 7.34 1.15
C HIS A 76 -3.24 6.03 0.65
N PHE A 77 -2.69 5.49 -0.42
CA PHE A 77 -2.94 4.13 -0.89
C PHE A 77 -1.62 3.42 -1.25
N ASP A 78 -1.63 2.09 -1.27
CA ASP A 78 -0.50 1.28 -1.69
C ASP A 78 -0.85 0.42 -2.91
N PRO A 79 0.09 0.22 -3.85
CA PRO A 79 -0.13 -0.59 -5.05
C PRO A 79 0.02 -2.10 -4.80
N GLU A 80 0.42 -2.47 -3.60
CA GLU A 80 0.57 -3.84 -3.14
C GLU A 80 -0.69 -4.31 -2.41
N HIS A 81 -0.91 -5.62 -2.41
CA HIS A 81 -1.67 -6.28 -1.36
C HIS A 81 -0.85 -6.20 -0.06
N ASN A 82 -1.52 -6.08 1.06
CA ASN A 82 -0.84 -6.00 2.35
C ASN A 82 -1.62 -6.78 3.41
N ILE A 83 -0.90 -7.51 4.25
CA ILE A 83 -1.37 -7.99 5.55
C ILE A 83 -0.56 -7.25 6.60
N LEU A 84 -1.24 -6.45 7.40
CA LEU A 84 -0.66 -5.73 8.52
C LEU A 84 -0.94 -6.53 9.80
N LEU A 85 0.13 -7.02 10.42
CA LEU A 85 0.09 -7.75 11.68
C LEU A 85 0.50 -6.81 12.80
N GLN A 86 -0.30 -6.71 13.85
CA GLN A 86 0.01 -5.91 15.03
C GLN A 86 0.76 -6.76 16.05
N ILE A 87 1.99 -6.33 16.40
CA ILE A 87 2.88 -7.08 17.28
C ILE A 87 2.84 -6.52 18.72
N THR A 88 2.96 -5.17 18.83
CA THR A 88 3.00 -4.48 20.13
C THR A 88 2.26 -3.15 20.03
N GLY A 89 1.62 -2.72 21.11
CA GLY A 89 0.79 -1.53 21.14
C GLY A 89 -0.52 -1.74 20.37
N SER A 90 -1.25 -0.67 20.14
CA SER A 90 -2.50 -0.70 19.39
C SER A 90 -2.53 0.37 18.32
N LYS A 91 -3.41 0.21 17.34
CA LYS A 91 -3.68 1.23 16.32
C LYS A 91 -5.10 1.10 15.77
N GLN A 92 -5.53 2.13 15.11
CA GLN A 92 -6.74 2.13 14.30
C GLN A 92 -6.36 2.40 12.85
N MET A 93 -6.82 1.54 11.95
CA MET A 93 -6.75 1.78 10.51
C MET A 93 -8.13 2.15 10.00
N THR A 94 -8.24 3.32 9.38
CA THR A 94 -9.45 3.71 8.66
C THR A 94 -9.23 3.46 7.18
N MET A 95 -10.06 2.60 6.60
CA MET A 95 -10.00 2.23 5.18
C MET A 95 -11.23 2.67 4.41
N PHE A 96 -11.02 3.01 3.15
CA PHE A 96 -12.06 3.39 2.20
C PHE A 96 -12.08 2.43 1.01
N PRO A 97 -13.24 2.24 0.34
CA PRO A 97 -13.35 1.36 -0.81
C PRO A 97 -12.36 1.73 -1.93
N ALA A 98 -11.55 0.75 -2.34
CA ALA A 98 -10.65 0.91 -3.47
C ALA A 98 -11.42 1.14 -4.78
N GLY A 99 -10.90 1.99 -5.66
CA GLY A 99 -11.49 2.29 -6.96
C GLY A 99 -12.75 3.16 -6.93
N ASN A 100 -13.10 3.70 -5.76
CA ASN A 100 -14.18 4.68 -5.66
C ASN A 100 -13.60 6.10 -5.80
N PRO A 101 -13.95 6.85 -6.87
CA PRO A 101 -13.37 8.16 -7.15
C PRO A 101 -13.70 9.24 -6.11
N ARG A 102 -14.69 9.01 -5.25
CA ARG A 102 -14.98 9.89 -4.12
C ARG A 102 -13.83 9.93 -3.13
N PHE A 103 -13.17 8.79 -2.91
CA PHE A 103 -12.09 8.65 -1.92
C PHE A 103 -10.71 8.85 -2.55
N ALA A 104 -10.51 8.41 -3.78
CA ALA A 104 -9.31 8.68 -4.55
C ALA A 104 -9.69 8.85 -6.02
N PRO A 105 -9.59 10.07 -6.59
CA PRO A 105 -9.90 10.33 -8.00
C PRO A 105 -9.08 9.45 -8.94
N ASP A 106 -9.66 9.08 -10.07
CA ASP A 106 -8.97 8.24 -11.07
C ASP A 106 -7.67 8.89 -11.57
N GLU A 107 -7.67 10.20 -11.70
CA GLU A 107 -6.51 10.99 -12.08
C GLU A 107 -5.35 10.84 -11.09
N THR A 108 -5.66 10.73 -9.80
CA THR A 108 -4.64 10.50 -8.74
C THR A 108 -4.03 9.11 -8.86
N HIS A 109 -4.86 8.08 -9.09
CA HIS A 109 -4.37 6.73 -9.36
C HIS A 109 -3.50 6.69 -10.63
N GLU A 110 -3.93 7.34 -11.69
CA GLU A 110 -3.23 7.39 -12.97
C GLU A 110 -1.90 8.14 -12.87
N SER A 111 -1.88 9.27 -12.14
CA SER A 111 -0.67 10.02 -11.82
C SER A 111 0.32 9.16 -11.05
N TYR A 112 -0.14 8.47 -10.01
CA TYR A 112 0.72 7.58 -9.22
C TYR A 112 1.45 6.55 -10.09
N HIS A 113 0.72 5.86 -10.97
CA HIS A 113 1.31 4.83 -11.83
C HIS A 113 2.20 5.37 -12.97
N THR A 114 2.30 6.69 -13.08
CA THR A 114 3.24 7.38 -13.99
C THR A 114 4.30 8.21 -13.25
N GLY A 115 4.53 7.92 -11.96
CA GLY A 115 5.60 8.51 -11.15
C GLY A 115 5.16 9.58 -10.16
N GLY A 116 3.85 9.83 -10.02
CA GLY A 116 3.31 10.73 -9.02
C GLY A 116 3.31 10.17 -7.59
N PRO A 117 2.95 10.98 -6.59
CA PRO A 117 2.92 10.58 -5.19
C PRO A 117 1.78 9.60 -4.89
N ARG A 118 1.96 8.78 -3.84
CA ARG A 118 0.91 7.91 -3.29
C ARG A 118 0.03 8.61 -2.25
N ASP A 119 0.48 9.75 -1.75
CA ASP A 119 -0.22 10.53 -0.74
C ASP A 119 -1.48 11.14 -1.34
N LEU A 120 -2.58 11.05 -0.61
CA LEU A 120 -3.89 11.54 -1.00
C LEU A 120 -4.21 12.82 -0.25
N PHE A 121 -4.95 13.71 -0.90
CA PHE A 121 -5.45 14.90 -0.25
C PHE A 121 -6.60 14.54 0.68
N TRP A 122 -6.46 14.84 1.99
CA TRP A 122 -7.54 14.70 2.96
C TRP A 122 -8.59 15.79 2.76
N ARG A 123 -9.83 15.42 2.89
CA ARG A 123 -10.97 16.34 2.89
C ARG A 123 -11.87 16.00 4.07
N ASP A 124 -12.38 17.00 4.75
CA ASP A 124 -13.17 16.82 5.97
C ASP A 124 -14.52 16.11 5.71
N ASP A 125 -15.04 16.19 4.48
CA ASP A 125 -16.23 15.44 4.09
C ASP A 125 -16.03 13.91 4.06
N LEU A 126 -14.79 13.43 4.19
CA LEU A 126 -14.44 12.02 4.32
C LEU A 126 -14.55 11.51 5.76
N LEU A 127 -14.64 12.41 6.74
CA LEU A 127 -14.75 12.04 8.14
C LEU A 127 -15.98 11.13 8.36
N GLY A 128 -15.78 10.03 9.05
CA GLY A 128 -16.85 9.04 9.33
C GLY A 128 -17.33 8.23 8.11
N LYS A 129 -16.69 8.37 6.92
CA LYS A 129 -17.07 7.62 5.71
C LYS A 129 -16.21 6.37 5.49
N GLY A 130 -15.09 6.26 6.16
CA GLY A 130 -14.24 5.08 6.14
C GLY A 130 -14.66 4.05 7.19
N LYS A 131 -14.32 2.79 6.95
CA LYS A 131 -14.48 1.73 7.95
C LYS A 131 -13.26 1.71 8.87
N VAL A 132 -13.50 1.85 10.16
CA VAL A 132 -12.46 1.81 11.19
C VAL A 132 -12.23 0.37 11.63
N TRP A 133 -10.96 -0.03 11.65
CA TRP A 133 -10.49 -1.32 12.11
C TRP A 133 -9.51 -1.12 13.26
N PRO A 134 -9.92 -1.38 14.50
CA PRO A 134 -8.98 -1.42 15.61
C PRO A 134 -8.07 -2.64 15.46
N LEU A 135 -6.82 -2.51 15.86
CA LEU A 135 -5.81 -3.56 15.84
C LEU A 135 -5.09 -3.59 17.19
N SER A 136 -5.14 -4.74 17.81
CA SER A 136 -4.42 -5.10 19.03
C SER A 136 -3.36 -6.16 18.76
N PRO A 137 -2.39 -6.38 19.65
CA PRO A 137 -1.38 -7.42 19.48
C PRO A 137 -1.99 -8.80 19.18
N GLY A 138 -1.47 -9.48 18.17
CA GLY A 138 -1.96 -10.77 17.69
C GLY A 138 -3.04 -10.68 16.60
N GLU A 139 -3.52 -9.49 16.28
CA GLU A 139 -4.49 -9.29 15.20
C GLU A 139 -3.79 -8.93 13.89
N ALA A 140 -4.43 -9.29 12.78
CA ALA A 140 -3.98 -8.99 11.43
C ALA A 140 -5.12 -8.41 10.59
N LEU A 141 -4.79 -7.49 9.69
CA LEU A 141 -5.74 -6.87 8.77
C LEU A 141 -5.24 -6.93 7.34
N TYR A 142 -6.08 -7.44 6.45
CA TYR A 142 -5.82 -7.38 5.01
C TYR A 142 -6.20 -6.00 4.47
N VAL A 143 -5.24 -5.34 3.82
CA VAL A 143 -5.42 -4.06 3.15
C VAL A 143 -5.41 -4.29 1.63
N PRO A 144 -6.54 -4.10 0.94
CA PRO A 144 -6.62 -4.31 -0.51
C PRO A 144 -5.77 -3.32 -1.30
N VAL A 145 -5.26 -3.78 -2.45
CA VAL A 145 -4.57 -2.93 -3.42
C VAL A 145 -5.34 -1.64 -3.70
N MET A 146 -4.66 -0.52 -3.69
CA MET A 146 -5.19 0.83 -3.97
C MET A 146 -6.36 1.24 -3.08
N SER A 147 -6.57 0.58 -1.93
CA SER A 147 -7.54 1.01 -0.93
C SER A 147 -7.02 2.23 -0.20
N PRO A 148 -7.67 3.40 -0.30
CA PRO A 148 -7.24 4.57 0.45
C PRO A 148 -7.38 4.32 1.95
N HIS A 149 -6.38 4.70 2.72
CA HIS A 149 -6.39 4.50 4.18
C HIS A 149 -5.47 5.48 4.91
N PHE A 150 -5.70 5.61 6.18
CA PHE A 150 -4.79 6.24 7.13
C PHE A 150 -4.74 5.42 8.43
N VAL A 151 -3.69 5.62 9.21
CA VAL A 151 -3.50 4.88 10.47
C VAL A 151 -3.22 5.86 11.59
N GLN A 152 -3.82 5.62 12.76
CA GLN A 152 -3.54 6.32 13.99
C GLN A 152 -3.12 5.31 15.06
N ASN A 153 -1.96 5.52 15.67
CA ASN A 153 -1.48 4.69 16.76
C ASN A 153 -2.19 5.03 18.06
N GLY A 154 -2.26 4.04 18.93
CA GLY A 154 -2.72 4.20 20.30
C GLY A 154 -1.72 4.94 21.19
N PRO A 155 -1.99 4.99 22.51
CA PRO A 155 -1.22 5.77 23.47
C PRO A 155 0.14 5.18 23.86
N ALA A 156 0.49 4.01 23.33
CA ALA A 156 1.77 3.34 23.56
C ALA A 156 2.58 3.19 22.27
N PRO A 157 3.90 2.96 22.36
CA PRO A 157 4.71 2.60 21.21
C PRO A 157 4.11 1.41 20.46
N SER A 158 4.15 1.46 19.13
CA SER A 158 3.53 0.45 18.28
C SER A 158 4.55 -0.21 17.36
N VAL A 159 4.53 -1.54 17.32
CA VAL A 159 5.30 -2.36 16.38
C VAL A 159 4.34 -3.15 15.52
N SER A 160 4.52 -3.09 14.21
CA SER A 160 3.73 -3.86 13.24
C SER A 160 4.64 -4.49 12.20
N LEU A 161 4.26 -5.68 11.76
CA LEU A 161 4.82 -6.33 10.58
C LEU A 161 3.84 -6.18 9.43
N SER A 162 4.29 -5.61 8.32
CA SER A 162 3.55 -5.52 7.07
C SER A 162 4.15 -6.49 6.08
N ILE A 163 3.34 -7.38 5.54
CA ILE A 163 3.70 -8.33 4.51
C ILE A 163 2.97 -7.93 3.24
N THR A 164 3.73 -7.54 2.22
CA THR A 164 3.17 -7.07 0.97
C THR A 164 3.53 -7.99 -0.19
N TRP A 165 2.69 -8.02 -1.20
CA TRP A 165 2.96 -8.67 -2.48
C TRP A 165 2.23 -7.98 -3.61
N ARG A 166 2.73 -8.19 -4.83
CA ARG A 166 2.01 -7.85 -6.05
C ARG A 166 1.27 -9.08 -6.57
N SER A 167 0.27 -8.88 -7.40
CA SER A 167 -0.37 -9.97 -8.15
C SER A 167 -0.41 -9.64 -9.63
N GLU A 168 -0.62 -10.64 -10.47
CA GLU A 168 -0.83 -10.41 -11.91
C GLU A 168 -1.90 -9.37 -12.16
N TRP A 169 -2.99 -9.47 -11.39
CA TRP A 169 -4.09 -8.53 -11.45
C TRP A 169 -3.67 -7.10 -11.06
N SER A 170 -2.90 -6.94 -9.97
CA SER A 170 -2.45 -5.61 -9.52
C SER A 170 -1.50 -4.93 -10.52
N PHE A 171 -0.69 -5.72 -11.23
CA PHE A 171 0.14 -5.20 -12.32
C PHE A 171 -0.69 -4.81 -13.54
N ALA A 172 -1.69 -5.62 -13.90
CA ALA A 172 -2.57 -5.29 -15.02
C ALA A 172 -3.39 -4.02 -14.76
N GLU A 173 -3.85 -3.81 -13.52
CA GLU A 173 -4.52 -2.57 -13.12
C GLU A 173 -3.56 -1.37 -13.20
N ALA A 174 -2.35 -1.50 -12.67
CA ALA A 174 -1.34 -0.45 -12.72
C ALA A 174 -1.02 -0.02 -14.16
N ASP A 175 -0.76 -0.98 -15.04
CA ASP A 175 -0.51 -0.72 -16.45
C ASP A 175 -1.71 -0.06 -17.15
N ALA A 176 -2.95 -0.50 -16.84
CA ALA A 176 -4.16 0.07 -17.40
C ALA A 176 -4.38 1.53 -16.93
N ARG A 177 -4.06 1.85 -15.68
CA ARG A 177 -4.13 3.22 -15.17
C ARG A 177 -3.06 4.11 -15.79
N ALA A 178 -1.85 3.62 -15.94
CA ALA A 178 -0.79 4.34 -16.67
C ALA A 178 -1.19 4.62 -18.13
N PHE A 179 -1.84 3.68 -18.80
CA PHE A 179 -2.39 3.90 -20.14
C PHE A 179 -3.51 4.95 -20.15
N ASN A 180 -4.40 4.92 -19.16
CA ASN A 180 -5.44 5.93 -19.01
C ASN A 180 -4.85 7.34 -18.86
N SER A 181 -3.73 7.49 -18.14
CA SER A 181 -3.01 8.76 -18.05
C SER A 181 -2.60 9.30 -19.42
N LEU A 182 -2.16 8.42 -20.34
CA LEU A 182 -1.85 8.85 -21.72
C LEU A 182 -3.11 9.30 -22.47
N LEU A 183 -4.21 8.56 -22.35
CA LEU A 183 -5.47 8.92 -23.00
C LEU A 183 -5.98 10.29 -22.52
N ARG A 184 -5.86 10.59 -21.23
CA ARG A 184 -6.24 11.91 -20.68
C ARG A 184 -5.38 13.03 -21.25
N LYS A 185 -4.08 12.80 -21.46
CA LYS A 185 -3.20 13.83 -22.07
C LYS A 185 -3.62 14.25 -23.46
N ILE A 186 -4.35 13.41 -24.19
CA ILE A 186 -4.90 13.71 -25.51
C ILE A 186 -6.40 14.03 -25.48
N GLY A 187 -6.93 14.38 -24.31
CA GLY A 187 -8.32 14.82 -24.14
C GLY A 187 -9.38 13.74 -24.02
N ILE A 188 -9.00 12.46 -24.04
CA ILE A 188 -9.95 11.36 -23.88
C ILE A 188 -10.25 11.16 -22.38
N ARG A 189 -11.52 10.89 -22.05
CA ARG A 189 -11.95 10.51 -20.70
C ARG A 189 -12.10 8.98 -20.61
N PRO A 190 -11.05 8.24 -20.22
CA PRO A 190 -11.10 6.78 -20.18
C PRO A 190 -11.95 6.30 -18.99
N ARG A 191 -12.58 5.15 -19.13
CA ARG A 191 -13.15 4.46 -17.98
C ARG A 191 -12.04 3.95 -17.06
N ALA A 192 -12.28 4.05 -15.74
CA ALA A 192 -11.42 3.43 -14.74
C ALA A 192 -11.24 1.93 -15.03
N PRO A 193 -10.08 1.34 -14.70
CA PRO A 193 -9.90 -0.11 -14.75
C PRO A 193 -10.91 -0.79 -13.83
N GLY A 194 -11.57 -1.85 -14.34
CA GLY A 194 -12.39 -2.72 -13.49
C GLY A 194 -11.51 -3.52 -12.55
N ARG A 195 -12.08 -3.97 -11.43
CA ARG A 195 -11.34 -4.84 -10.49
C ARG A 195 -11.10 -6.24 -11.07
N TRP A 196 -11.90 -6.68 -12.07
CA TRP A 196 -11.73 -7.94 -12.83
C TRP A 196 -11.92 -7.67 -14.33
N PRO A 197 -11.17 -8.11 -15.13
CA PRO A 197 -10.39 -7.36 -16.05
C PRO A 197 -10.06 -7.91 -17.41
N ALA A 198 -10.94 -8.41 -18.23
CA ALA A 198 -10.62 -8.60 -19.64
C ALA A 198 -10.31 -7.24 -20.35
N THR A 199 -11.03 -6.18 -19.98
CA THR A 199 -10.82 -4.82 -20.50
C THR A 199 -9.50 -4.18 -20.06
N ASN A 200 -9.00 -4.52 -18.88
CA ASN A 200 -7.71 -4.01 -18.41
C ASN A 200 -6.54 -4.61 -19.22
N ARG A 201 -6.69 -5.83 -19.75
CA ARG A 201 -5.62 -6.49 -20.55
C ARG A 201 -5.26 -5.70 -21.79
N ALA A 202 -6.25 -5.20 -22.54
CA ALA A 202 -6.00 -4.39 -23.72
C ALA A 202 -5.24 -3.10 -23.38
N LYS A 203 -5.68 -2.37 -22.34
CA LYS A 203 -5.01 -1.17 -21.86
C LYS A 203 -3.61 -1.46 -21.32
N ALA A 204 -3.45 -2.52 -20.55
CA ALA A 204 -2.15 -2.94 -20.03
C ALA A 204 -1.17 -3.29 -21.16
N MET A 205 -1.64 -3.98 -22.19
CA MET A 205 -0.83 -4.28 -23.37
C MET A 205 -0.43 -2.99 -24.10
N GLY A 206 -1.37 -2.08 -24.32
CA GLY A 206 -1.09 -0.77 -24.92
C GLY A 206 -0.02 0.02 -24.16
N TRP A 207 -0.13 0.05 -22.82
CA TRP A 207 0.90 0.66 -21.97
C TRP A 207 2.26 -0.01 -22.10
N ARG A 208 2.32 -1.34 -22.07
CA ARG A 208 3.59 -2.10 -22.17
C ARG A 208 4.31 -1.86 -23.50
N LEU A 209 3.56 -1.81 -24.59
CA LEU A 209 4.11 -1.49 -25.91
C LEU A 209 4.64 -0.06 -25.95
N TYR A 210 3.87 0.90 -25.47
CA TYR A 210 4.29 2.30 -25.37
C TYR A 210 5.54 2.46 -24.50
N ALA A 211 5.54 1.87 -23.30
CA ALA A 211 6.66 1.97 -22.36
C ALA A 211 7.96 1.36 -22.94
N LYS A 212 7.85 0.21 -23.61
CA LYS A 212 8.98 -0.41 -24.33
C LYS A 212 9.52 0.50 -25.43
N ALA A 213 8.64 1.07 -26.26
CA ALA A 213 9.04 1.98 -27.34
C ALA A 213 9.71 3.28 -26.83
N ARG A 214 9.41 3.67 -25.59
CA ARG A 214 9.96 4.88 -24.94
C ARG A 214 11.14 4.59 -24.00
N GLY A 215 11.57 3.34 -23.89
CA GLY A 215 12.65 2.94 -22.96
C GLY A 215 12.33 3.15 -21.48
N LEU A 216 11.06 3.11 -21.11
CA LEU A 216 10.60 3.27 -19.71
C LEU A 216 10.61 1.96 -18.92
N ARG A 217 10.88 0.85 -19.57
CA ARG A 217 11.03 -0.53 -19.04
C ARG A 217 12.10 -1.27 -19.81
#